data_e2f7fdf4a0c9b6d274a14279f98565c6
#
_entry.id   e2f7fdf4a0c9b6d274a14279f98565c6
#
_cell.length_a   1.000
_cell.length_b   1.000
_cell.length_c   1.000
_cell.angle_alpha   90.00
_cell.angle_beta   90.00
_cell.angle_gamma   90.00
#
_symmetry.space_group_name_H-M   'P 1'
#
loop_
_entity.id
_entity.type
_entity.pdbx_description
1 polymer ?
#
loop_
_entity_poly.entity_id
_entity_poly.type
_entity_poly.pdbx_seq_one_letter_code
_entity_poly.pdbx_strand_id
1 'polypeptide(L)'
;MSPALWTAVGVVGAAGAALAGWHMHRRQMPALRALDAEFQCPDMRFRYTAQELFGGLDRLGAQGRALLLRFWLADAGLAVALLAVMLAAARNSMPDLSSLRAAMDAAAWLRALADLLENALLVRAVRAYPNRRRAGTAHAASAATSVKWCLTGLWGAGLFGGLVLRAAWL
;
A
#
# COMPACT_ATOMS: atom_id res chain seq x y z
N MET A 1 6.53 -23.96 -8.72
CA MET A 1 5.16 -23.97 -8.16
C MET A 1 4.17 -24.13 -9.30
N SER A 2 3.12 -24.94 -9.12
CA SER A 2 2.10 -25.19 -10.16
C SER A 2 1.19 -23.96 -10.36
N PRO A 3 0.56 -23.81 -11.54
CA PRO A 3 -0.43 -22.73 -11.78
C PRO A 3 -1.57 -22.73 -10.75
N ALA A 4 -2.05 -23.92 -10.35
CA ALA A 4 -3.10 -24.05 -9.33
C ALA A 4 -2.69 -23.45 -7.98
N LEU A 5 -1.43 -23.60 -7.58
CA LEU A 5 -0.94 -23.01 -6.33
C LEU A 5 -0.88 -21.49 -6.42
N TRP A 6 -0.46 -20.92 -7.55
CA TRP A 6 -0.48 -19.47 -7.74
C TRP A 6 -1.91 -18.90 -7.77
N THR A 7 -2.86 -19.64 -8.36
CA THR A 7 -4.27 -19.26 -8.31
C THR A 7 -4.77 -19.24 -6.86
N ALA A 8 -4.45 -20.25 -6.06
CA ALA A 8 -4.81 -20.29 -4.64
C ALA A 8 -4.19 -19.10 -3.85
N VAL A 9 -2.91 -18.81 -4.08
CA VAL A 9 -2.23 -17.65 -3.48
C VAL A 9 -2.95 -16.34 -3.85
N GLY A 10 -3.33 -16.18 -5.12
CA GLY A 10 -4.06 -15.00 -5.60
C GLY A 10 -5.44 -14.86 -4.96
N VAL A 11 -6.21 -15.96 -4.84
CA VAL A 11 -7.53 -15.97 -4.21
C VAL A 11 -7.44 -15.61 -2.73
N VAL A 12 -6.50 -16.21 -1.98
CA VAL A 12 -6.28 -15.89 -0.56
C VAL A 12 -5.83 -14.43 -0.40
N GLY A 13 -4.91 -13.97 -1.25
CA GLY A 13 -4.49 -12.56 -1.27
C GLY A 13 -5.64 -11.61 -1.56
N ALA A 14 -6.49 -11.91 -2.56
CA ALA A 14 -7.64 -11.09 -2.90
C ALA A 14 -8.67 -11.03 -1.75
N ALA A 15 -8.96 -12.17 -1.11
CA ALA A 15 -9.83 -12.21 0.06
C ALA A 15 -9.25 -11.38 1.22
N GLY A 16 -7.96 -11.52 1.51
CA GLY A 16 -7.27 -10.73 2.53
C GLY A 16 -7.29 -9.23 2.23
N ALA A 17 -7.02 -8.84 0.97
CA ALA A 17 -7.07 -7.44 0.55
C ALA A 17 -8.50 -6.87 0.65
N ALA A 18 -9.51 -7.64 0.24
CA ALA A 18 -10.91 -7.24 0.34
C ALA A 18 -11.33 -7.03 1.80
N LEU A 19 -10.96 -7.96 2.70
CA LEU A 19 -11.27 -7.86 4.13
C LEU A 19 -10.58 -6.67 4.79
N ALA A 20 -9.26 -6.49 4.55
CA ALA A 20 -8.51 -5.36 5.10
C ALA A 20 -9.05 -4.03 4.56
N GLY A 21 -9.21 -3.90 3.25
CA GLY A 21 -9.77 -2.70 2.61
C GLY A 21 -11.18 -2.38 3.09
N TRP A 22 -12.06 -3.40 3.20
CA TRP A 22 -13.41 -3.23 3.75
C TRP A 22 -13.37 -2.72 5.19
N HIS A 23 -12.54 -3.34 6.06
CA HIS A 23 -12.38 -2.92 7.45
C HIS A 23 -11.89 -1.48 7.56
N MET A 24 -10.85 -1.11 6.81
CA MET A 24 -10.31 0.24 6.77
C MET A 24 -11.34 1.25 6.27
N HIS A 25 -12.03 0.96 5.16
CA HIS A 25 -12.98 1.87 4.54
C HIS A 25 -14.29 2.00 5.34
N ARG A 26 -14.84 0.90 5.89
CA ARG A 26 -16.15 0.88 6.56
C ARG A 26 -16.08 1.17 8.06
N ARG A 27 -14.94 0.95 8.69
CA ARG A 27 -14.80 1.10 10.15
C ARG A 27 -13.84 2.21 10.55
N GLN A 28 -12.63 2.18 10.00
CA GLN A 28 -11.57 3.06 10.48
C GLN A 28 -11.64 4.45 9.86
N MET A 29 -11.83 4.56 8.55
CA MET A 29 -11.90 5.85 7.87
C MET A 29 -13.08 6.72 8.34
N PRO A 30 -14.32 6.20 8.51
CA PRO A 30 -15.41 6.99 9.08
C PRO A 30 -15.13 7.46 10.50
N ALA A 31 -14.48 6.62 11.33
CA ALA A 31 -14.11 7.00 12.69
C ALA A 31 -13.07 8.14 12.71
N LEU A 32 -12.10 8.15 11.79
CA LEU A 32 -11.14 9.24 11.63
C LEU A 32 -11.82 10.52 11.15
N ARG A 33 -12.72 10.42 10.16
CA ARG A 33 -13.47 11.56 9.62
C ARG A 33 -14.50 12.12 10.61
N ALA A 34 -14.97 11.35 11.56
CA ALA A 34 -15.81 11.85 12.66
C ALA A 34 -15.01 12.78 13.62
N LEU A 35 -13.68 12.62 13.70
CA LEU A 35 -12.80 13.48 14.48
C LEU A 35 -12.30 14.70 13.70
N ASP A 36 -12.06 14.52 12.40
CA ASP A 36 -11.65 15.56 11.44
C ASP A 36 -12.29 15.28 10.10
N ALA A 37 -13.36 16.00 9.75
CA ALA A 37 -14.13 15.79 8.52
C ALA A 37 -13.28 15.97 7.25
N GLU A 38 -12.24 16.79 7.32
CA GLU A 38 -11.31 17.07 6.22
C GLU A 38 -10.10 16.11 6.19
N PHE A 39 -10.07 15.13 7.10
CA PHE A 39 -8.95 14.22 7.20
C PHE A 39 -8.72 13.45 5.90
N GLN A 40 -7.52 13.57 5.36
CA GLN A 40 -7.00 12.80 4.23
C GLN A 40 -5.85 11.93 4.71
N CYS A 41 -5.96 10.61 4.48
CA CYS A 41 -4.92 9.68 4.87
C CYS A 41 -3.64 9.95 4.05
N PRO A 42 -2.48 10.13 4.69
CA PRO A 42 -1.23 10.47 4.01
C PRO A 42 -0.81 9.43 2.95
N ASP A 43 -0.97 8.15 3.25
CA ASP A 43 -0.62 7.00 2.40
C ASP A 43 -1.49 6.86 1.13
N MET A 44 -2.65 7.54 1.09
CA MET A 44 -3.53 7.61 -0.09
C MET A 44 -3.16 8.76 -1.04
N ARG A 45 -2.20 9.60 -0.68
CA ARG A 45 -1.73 10.73 -1.48
C ARG A 45 -0.42 10.35 -2.16
N PHE A 46 -0.19 10.85 -3.37
CA PHE A 46 1.09 10.62 -4.04
C PHE A 46 2.27 11.25 -3.29
N ARG A 47 2.04 12.40 -2.66
CA ARG A 47 3.03 13.15 -1.88
C ARG A 47 2.36 14.00 -0.82
N TYR A 48 3.03 14.21 0.30
CA TYR A 48 2.62 15.12 1.37
C TYR A 48 3.82 15.73 2.08
N THR A 49 3.61 16.84 2.76
CA THR A 49 4.62 17.56 3.54
C THR A 49 4.58 17.15 5.02
N ALA A 50 5.66 17.43 5.74
CA ALA A 50 5.70 17.24 7.19
C ALA A 50 4.63 18.10 7.90
N GLN A 51 4.38 19.31 7.38
CA GLN A 51 3.38 20.23 7.95
C GLN A 51 1.96 19.66 7.80
N GLU A 52 1.62 19.08 6.65
CA GLU A 52 0.32 18.43 6.41
C GLU A 52 0.13 17.22 7.33
N LEU A 53 1.16 16.37 7.47
CA LEU A 53 1.12 15.22 8.38
C LEU A 53 0.87 15.66 9.82
N PHE A 54 1.72 16.56 10.35
CA PHE A 54 1.61 16.95 11.74
C PHE A 54 0.36 17.81 12.01
N GLY A 55 -0.05 18.67 11.07
CA GLY A 55 -1.31 19.41 11.17
C GLY A 55 -2.53 18.47 11.22
N GLY A 56 -2.53 17.37 10.46
CA GLY A 56 -3.55 16.34 10.58
C GLY A 56 -3.53 15.64 11.95
N LEU A 57 -2.33 15.33 12.49
CA LEU A 57 -2.20 14.74 13.84
C LEU A 57 -2.65 15.67 14.97
N ASP A 58 -2.48 17.00 14.79
CA ASP A 58 -3.00 18.00 15.73
C ASP A 58 -4.53 17.97 15.77
N ARG A 59 -5.19 18.05 14.60
CA ARG A 59 -6.66 18.05 14.49
C ARG A 59 -7.29 16.75 14.99
N LEU A 60 -6.68 15.61 14.69
CA LEU A 60 -7.16 14.29 15.14
C LEU A 60 -7.03 14.06 16.65
N GLY A 61 -6.15 14.77 17.33
CA GLY A 61 -5.93 14.62 18.76
C GLY A 61 -5.40 13.24 19.17
N ALA A 62 -5.44 12.92 20.45
CA ALA A 62 -4.92 11.66 20.99
C ALA A 62 -5.72 10.44 20.51
N GLN A 63 -7.04 10.57 20.44
CA GLN A 63 -7.94 9.49 20.00
C GLN A 63 -7.69 9.13 18.53
N GLY A 64 -7.59 10.12 17.64
CA GLY A 64 -7.34 9.88 16.22
C GLY A 64 -5.97 9.29 15.97
N ARG A 65 -4.93 9.68 16.73
CA ARG A 65 -3.61 9.07 16.66
C ARG A 65 -3.64 7.58 17.03
N ALA A 66 -4.41 7.20 18.05
CA ALA A 66 -4.58 5.78 18.40
C ALA A 66 -5.30 4.98 17.30
N LEU A 67 -6.30 5.59 16.62
CA LEU A 67 -6.97 4.99 15.47
C LEU A 67 -6.02 4.84 14.27
N LEU A 68 -5.16 5.83 13.98
CA LEU A 68 -4.18 5.75 12.91
C LEU A 68 -3.17 4.60 13.10
N LEU A 69 -2.73 4.32 14.32
CA LEU A 69 -1.85 3.19 14.58
C LEU A 69 -2.51 1.85 14.20
N ARG A 70 -3.82 1.71 14.46
CA ARG A 70 -4.58 0.52 14.06
C ARG A 70 -4.81 0.49 12.54
N PHE A 71 -5.03 1.66 11.94
CA PHE A 71 -5.20 1.79 10.50
C PHE A 71 -3.96 1.29 9.76
N TRP A 72 -2.76 1.76 10.11
CA TRP A 72 -1.52 1.34 9.45
C TRP A 72 -1.12 -0.10 9.75
N LEU A 73 -1.57 -0.68 10.87
CA LEU A 73 -1.42 -2.12 11.08
C LEU A 73 -2.28 -2.93 10.11
N ALA A 74 -3.53 -2.49 9.87
CA ALA A 74 -4.41 -3.10 8.87
C ALA A 74 -3.86 -2.91 7.45
N ASP A 75 -3.30 -1.73 7.15
CA ASP A 75 -2.67 -1.42 5.86
C ASP A 75 -1.41 -2.26 5.60
N ALA A 76 -0.62 -2.55 6.62
CA ALA A 76 0.49 -3.50 6.50
C ALA A 76 0.00 -4.91 6.09
N GLY A 77 -1.13 -5.35 6.63
CA GLY A 77 -1.80 -6.59 6.19
C GLY A 77 -2.30 -6.51 4.75
N LEU A 78 -2.86 -5.36 4.35
CA LEU A 78 -3.27 -5.08 2.97
C LEU A 78 -2.08 -5.12 2.00
N ALA A 79 -0.94 -4.54 2.39
CA ALA A 79 0.27 -4.55 1.57
C ALA A 79 0.76 -5.98 1.26
N VAL A 80 0.75 -6.87 2.25
CA VAL A 80 1.12 -8.30 2.09
C VAL A 80 0.09 -9.04 1.22
N ALA A 81 -1.20 -8.78 1.42
CA ALA A 81 -2.27 -9.37 0.63
C ALA A 81 -2.19 -8.95 -0.85
N LEU A 82 -1.93 -7.66 -1.11
CA LEU A 82 -1.72 -7.14 -2.47
C LEU A 82 -0.46 -7.72 -3.13
N LEU A 83 0.63 -7.91 -2.40
CA LEU A 83 1.82 -8.60 -2.91
C LEU A 83 1.45 -9.99 -3.43
N ALA A 84 0.69 -10.78 -2.66
CA ALA A 84 0.25 -12.11 -3.07
C ALA A 84 -0.59 -12.05 -4.36
N VAL A 85 -1.52 -11.09 -4.47
CA VAL A 85 -2.32 -10.87 -5.68
C VAL A 85 -1.45 -10.51 -6.86
N MET A 86 -0.52 -9.57 -6.70
CA MET A 86 0.36 -9.09 -7.77
C MET A 86 1.25 -10.22 -8.31
N LEU A 87 1.87 -11.00 -7.43
CA LEU A 87 2.69 -12.16 -7.83
C LEU A 87 1.86 -13.22 -8.55
N ALA A 88 0.69 -13.55 -8.02
CA ALA A 88 -0.20 -14.54 -8.63
C ALA A 88 -0.70 -14.08 -10.01
N ALA A 89 -1.09 -12.82 -10.14
CA ALA A 89 -1.56 -12.26 -11.40
C ALA A 89 -0.46 -12.29 -12.48
N ALA A 90 0.76 -11.85 -12.16
CA ALA A 90 1.88 -11.87 -13.10
C ALA A 90 2.18 -13.30 -13.58
N ARG A 91 2.18 -14.27 -12.66
CA ARG A 91 2.55 -15.67 -12.98
C ARG A 91 1.46 -16.42 -13.74
N ASN A 92 0.20 -16.17 -13.45
CA ASN A 92 -0.90 -16.82 -14.16
C ASN A 92 -1.19 -16.19 -15.53
N SER A 93 -0.95 -14.89 -15.69
CA SER A 93 -1.26 -14.18 -16.93
C SER A 93 -0.15 -14.24 -17.97
N MET A 94 1.11 -14.48 -17.55
CA MET A 94 2.29 -14.40 -18.44
C MET A 94 3.27 -15.55 -18.22
N PRO A 95 2.87 -16.82 -18.43
CA PRO A 95 3.74 -17.96 -18.21
C PRO A 95 4.99 -17.94 -19.12
N ASP A 96 4.84 -17.44 -20.36
CA ASP A 96 5.87 -17.49 -21.39
C ASP A 96 6.78 -16.24 -21.44
N LEU A 97 6.43 -15.16 -20.75
CA LEU A 97 7.17 -13.89 -20.73
C LEU A 97 8.08 -13.81 -19.49
N SER A 98 9.09 -14.68 -19.42
CA SER A 98 9.91 -14.85 -18.21
C SER A 98 10.60 -13.56 -17.72
N SER A 99 11.18 -12.77 -18.62
CA SER A 99 11.87 -11.52 -18.27
C SER A 99 10.92 -10.45 -17.77
N LEU A 100 9.77 -10.26 -18.45
CA LEU A 100 8.75 -9.31 -18.03
C LEU A 100 8.17 -9.71 -16.66
N ARG A 101 7.87 -11.01 -16.48
CA ARG A 101 7.40 -11.55 -15.21
C ARG A 101 8.40 -11.31 -14.08
N ALA A 102 9.70 -11.54 -14.32
CA ALA A 102 10.72 -11.29 -13.30
C ALA A 102 10.77 -9.80 -12.90
N ALA A 103 10.66 -8.89 -13.86
CA ALA A 103 10.59 -7.45 -13.60
C ALA A 103 9.33 -7.09 -12.80
N MET A 104 8.18 -7.71 -13.12
CA MET A 104 6.93 -7.49 -12.38
C MET A 104 6.97 -8.07 -10.97
N ASP A 105 7.57 -9.25 -10.78
CA ASP A 105 7.80 -9.83 -9.44
C ASP A 105 8.68 -8.88 -8.61
N ALA A 106 9.77 -8.36 -9.17
CA ALA A 106 10.63 -7.38 -8.50
C ALA A 106 9.87 -6.10 -8.14
N ALA A 107 9.08 -5.55 -9.06
CA ALA A 107 8.27 -4.36 -8.80
C ALA A 107 7.22 -4.61 -7.69
N ALA A 108 6.59 -5.78 -7.65
CA ALA A 108 5.64 -6.16 -6.62
C ALA A 108 6.30 -6.23 -5.22
N TRP A 109 7.47 -6.86 -5.13
CA TRP A 109 8.25 -6.92 -3.88
C TRP A 109 8.70 -5.54 -3.42
N LEU A 110 9.28 -4.73 -4.31
CA LEU A 110 9.74 -3.39 -3.98
C LEU A 110 8.57 -2.48 -3.57
N ARG A 111 7.42 -2.61 -4.24
CA ARG A 111 6.18 -1.92 -3.85
C ARG A 111 5.74 -2.29 -2.43
N ALA A 112 5.70 -3.57 -2.10
CA ALA A 112 5.30 -4.03 -0.78
C ALA A 112 6.30 -3.56 0.31
N LEU A 113 7.60 -3.61 0.02
CA LEU A 113 8.64 -3.10 0.94
C LEU A 113 8.51 -1.59 1.16
N ALA A 114 8.24 -0.81 0.10
CA ALA A 114 8.01 0.63 0.21
C ALA A 114 6.78 0.95 1.08
N ASP A 115 5.69 0.19 0.93
CA ASP A 115 4.46 0.32 1.70
C ASP A 115 4.68 -0.01 3.19
N LEU A 116 5.35 -1.11 3.48
CA LEU A 116 5.69 -1.49 4.85
C LEU A 116 6.66 -0.48 5.51
N LEU A 117 7.62 0.05 4.75
CA LEU A 117 8.53 1.10 5.22
C LEU A 117 7.76 2.40 5.51
N GLU A 118 6.87 2.81 4.62
CA GLU A 118 5.98 3.96 4.85
C GLU A 118 5.21 3.80 6.15
N ASN A 119 4.52 2.66 6.34
CA ASN A 119 3.75 2.37 7.53
C ASN A 119 4.60 2.41 8.81
N ALA A 120 5.80 1.84 8.78
CA ALA A 120 6.73 1.87 9.91
C ALA A 120 7.17 3.30 10.25
N LEU A 121 7.45 4.14 9.24
CA LEU A 121 7.85 5.54 9.42
C LEU A 121 6.68 6.38 9.96
N LEU A 122 5.46 6.17 9.46
CA LEU A 122 4.25 6.84 9.94
C LEU A 122 3.94 6.45 11.39
N VAL A 123 3.99 5.18 11.73
CA VAL A 123 3.86 4.69 13.12
C VAL A 123 4.91 5.34 14.03
N ARG A 124 6.17 5.41 13.57
CA ARG A 124 7.24 6.07 14.33
C ARG A 124 6.98 7.56 14.52
N ALA A 125 6.48 8.26 13.49
CA ALA A 125 6.13 9.67 13.57
C ALA A 125 5.04 9.92 14.60
N VAL A 126 3.94 9.14 14.55
CA VAL A 126 2.80 9.27 15.47
C VAL A 126 3.18 8.93 16.91
N ARG A 127 3.98 7.88 17.14
CA ARG A 127 4.43 7.52 18.49
C ARG A 127 5.35 8.59 19.12
N ALA A 128 6.13 9.29 18.30
CA ALA A 128 6.99 10.37 18.78
C ALA A 128 6.23 11.67 19.04
N TYR A 129 5.07 11.85 18.42
CA TYR A 129 4.22 13.02 18.51
C TYR A 129 3.35 13.00 19.81
N PRO A 130 3.10 14.12 20.52
CA PRO A 130 3.48 15.49 20.18
C PRO A 130 4.89 15.90 20.60
N ASN A 131 5.58 15.10 21.40
CA ASN A 131 6.85 15.45 22.04
C ASN A 131 7.98 15.77 21.04
N ARG A 132 7.94 15.13 19.86
CA ARG A 132 8.94 15.33 18.80
C ARG A 132 8.28 15.32 17.42
N ARG A 133 8.36 16.46 16.72
CA ARG A 133 7.98 16.60 15.30
C ARG A 133 9.20 16.29 14.43
N ARG A 134 9.35 15.03 14.00
CA ARG A 134 10.49 14.60 13.18
C ARG A 134 10.18 14.80 11.70
N ALA A 135 10.45 16.01 11.18
CA ALA A 135 10.20 16.34 9.77
C ALA A 135 10.90 15.38 8.81
N GLY A 136 12.14 14.95 9.10
CA GLY A 136 12.85 13.97 8.28
C GLY A 136 12.13 12.62 8.18
N THR A 137 11.50 12.15 9.27
CA THR A 137 10.69 10.91 9.24
C THR A 137 9.46 11.08 8.36
N ALA A 138 8.79 12.24 8.42
CA ALA A 138 7.64 12.54 7.57
C ALA A 138 8.01 12.62 6.09
N HIS A 139 9.15 13.26 5.76
CA HIS A 139 9.65 13.32 4.39
C HIS A 139 10.04 11.94 3.86
N ALA A 140 10.70 11.11 4.67
CA ALA A 140 11.05 9.75 4.28
C ALA A 140 9.79 8.89 4.04
N ALA A 141 8.75 9.02 4.88
CA ALA A 141 7.48 8.35 4.67
C ALA A 141 6.81 8.81 3.37
N SER A 142 6.73 10.13 3.12
CA SER A 142 6.20 10.68 1.88
C SER A 142 6.96 10.22 0.62
N ALA A 143 8.28 10.07 0.71
CA ALA A 143 9.08 9.51 -0.39
C ALA A 143 8.75 8.03 -0.62
N ALA A 144 8.61 7.24 0.44
CA ALA A 144 8.20 5.84 0.35
C ALA A 144 6.80 5.70 -0.30
N THR A 145 5.84 6.59 0.05
CA THR A 145 4.53 6.68 -0.60
C THR A 145 4.67 6.91 -2.12
N SER A 146 5.50 7.88 -2.52
CA SER A 146 5.72 8.18 -3.94
C SER A 146 6.30 6.98 -4.68
N VAL A 147 7.29 6.31 -4.11
CA VAL A 147 7.90 5.08 -4.68
C VAL A 147 6.87 3.97 -4.81
N LYS A 148 6.05 3.73 -3.78
CA LYS A 148 4.95 2.76 -3.79
C LYS A 148 4.01 2.99 -4.98
N TRP A 149 3.57 4.22 -5.19
CA TRP A 149 2.64 4.56 -6.27
C TRP A 149 3.27 4.46 -7.65
N CYS A 150 4.55 4.87 -7.81
CA CYS A 150 5.28 4.66 -9.06
C CYS A 150 5.41 3.17 -9.40
N LEU A 151 5.78 2.34 -8.44
CA LEU A 151 5.91 0.90 -8.63
C LEU A 151 4.57 0.23 -8.93
N THR A 152 3.48 0.70 -8.31
CA THR A 152 2.12 0.25 -8.62
C THR A 152 1.75 0.55 -10.07
N GLY A 153 2.05 1.77 -10.54
CA GLY A 153 1.81 2.17 -11.94
C GLY A 153 2.65 1.37 -12.93
N LEU A 154 3.96 1.19 -12.65
CA LEU A 154 4.86 0.38 -13.48
C LEU A 154 4.39 -1.07 -13.56
N TRP A 155 4.00 -1.65 -12.44
CA TRP A 155 3.47 -3.01 -12.39
C TRP A 155 2.19 -3.14 -13.20
N GLY A 156 1.25 -2.19 -13.06
CA GLY A 156 0.00 -2.16 -13.83
C GLY A 156 0.24 -2.04 -15.33
N ALA A 157 1.17 -1.17 -15.74
CA ALA A 157 1.58 -1.02 -17.13
C ALA A 157 2.22 -2.31 -17.68
N GLY A 158 3.06 -2.98 -16.87
CA GLY A 158 3.65 -4.27 -17.22
C GLY A 158 2.60 -5.37 -17.40
N LEU A 159 1.60 -5.43 -16.52
CA LEU A 159 0.48 -6.37 -16.64
C LEU A 159 -0.31 -6.14 -17.93
N PHE A 160 -0.70 -4.89 -18.17
CA PHE A 160 -1.46 -4.53 -19.37
C PHE A 160 -0.66 -4.83 -20.65
N GLY A 161 0.60 -4.39 -20.71
CA GLY A 161 1.48 -4.64 -21.86
C GLY A 161 1.68 -6.13 -22.12
N GLY A 162 1.90 -6.92 -21.07
CA GLY A 162 2.04 -8.38 -21.17
C GLY A 162 0.79 -9.08 -21.69
N LEU A 163 -0.40 -8.64 -21.25
CA LEU A 163 -1.68 -9.17 -21.76
C LEU A 163 -1.89 -8.83 -23.23
N VAL A 164 -1.56 -7.60 -23.66
CA VAL A 164 -1.63 -7.18 -25.07
C VAL A 164 -0.67 -8.00 -25.94
N LEU A 165 0.58 -8.14 -25.50
CA LEU A 165 1.56 -8.97 -26.23
C LEU A 165 1.07 -10.41 -26.36
N ARG A 166 0.57 -11.00 -25.31
CA ARG A 166 0.03 -12.36 -25.36
C ARG A 166 -1.15 -12.49 -26.32
N ALA A 167 -2.07 -11.52 -26.32
CA ALA A 167 -3.21 -11.53 -27.23
C ALA A 167 -2.81 -11.36 -28.70
N ALA A 168 -1.68 -10.70 -28.98
CA ALA A 168 -1.15 -10.52 -30.33
C ALA A 168 -0.41 -11.77 -30.87
N TRP A 169 -0.06 -12.74 -30.02
CA TRP A 169 0.65 -13.97 -30.38
C TRP A 169 -0.27 -15.21 -30.42
N LEU A 170 -1.54 -15.06 -30.06
CA LEU A 170 -2.61 -16.06 -30.16
C LEU A 170 -3.45 -15.86 -31.42
#